data_7dcfae7656eea2d81916e36152370709
#
_entry.id   7dcfae7656eea2d81916e36152370709
#
_cell.length_a   1.000
_cell.length_b   1.000
_cell.length_c   1.000
_cell.angle_alpha   90.00
_cell.angle_beta   90.00
_cell.angle_gamma   90.00
#
_symmetry.space_group_name_H-M   'P 1'
#
loop_
_entity.id
_entity.type
_entity.pdbx_description
1 polymer ?
#
loop_
_entity_poly.entity_id
_entity_poly.type
_entity_poly.pdbx_seq_one_letter_code
_entity_poly.pdbx_strand_id
1 'polypeptide(L)'
;MAKQDYYEILGVPKTAEEREIKKAYKRLAMKFHPDRNQGDKEAEAKFKEIKEAYEVLTDAQKRAAYDQYGHAAFEQGGMGGGGFGGGGFGGGADFSDIFGDVFGDIFGGGRGRQRAARGADLRYNMDLTLEEAVRGVTKEIRIPTLEECDVCHGSGAKAGTQPQTCPTCHGSGQVQMRQGFFAVQQACPHCHGRGTLIKDPCTKCHGHGRVEKTKTLSVKIPAGVDTGDRIRLAGEGEAGEHGAPAGDLYVQVQVKQHAIFEREGNNLYCEVPINFAMAALGGEIEVPTLDGRVNLKIPGET
;
A
#
# COMPACT_ATOMS: atom_id res chain seq x y z
N MET A 1 36.70 -16.76 0.77
CA MET A 1 36.62 -17.52 -0.48
C MET A 1 36.18 -16.54 -1.57
N ALA A 2 36.85 -16.57 -2.74
CA ALA A 2 36.47 -15.72 -3.86
C ALA A 2 35.06 -16.12 -4.33
N LYS A 3 34.12 -15.15 -4.47
CA LYS A 3 32.81 -15.42 -5.04
C LYS A 3 32.95 -15.86 -6.48
N GLN A 4 32.18 -16.86 -6.87
CA GLN A 4 32.18 -17.41 -8.23
C GLN A 4 31.55 -16.42 -9.21
N ASP A 5 32.05 -16.35 -10.46
CA ASP A 5 31.53 -15.43 -11.49
C ASP A 5 30.04 -15.76 -11.79
N TYR A 6 29.18 -14.76 -11.86
CA TYR A 6 27.76 -14.93 -12.11
C TYR A 6 27.44 -15.62 -13.44
N TYR A 7 28.27 -15.42 -14.46
CA TYR A 7 28.14 -16.14 -15.73
C TYR A 7 28.48 -17.63 -15.56
N GLU A 8 29.49 -17.95 -14.74
CA GLU A 8 29.83 -19.34 -14.42
C GLU A 8 28.77 -20.03 -13.58
N ILE A 9 28.15 -19.33 -12.59
CA ILE A 9 27.06 -19.85 -11.77
C ILE A 9 25.85 -20.25 -12.65
N LEU A 10 25.51 -19.44 -13.65
CA LEU A 10 24.44 -19.76 -14.58
C LEU A 10 24.88 -20.71 -15.71
N GLY A 11 26.19 -20.93 -15.90
CA GLY A 11 26.75 -21.76 -16.96
C GLY A 11 26.51 -21.19 -18.35
N VAL A 12 26.64 -19.86 -18.50
CA VAL A 12 26.47 -19.12 -19.76
C VAL A 12 27.74 -18.29 -20.08
N PRO A 13 28.04 -18.04 -21.37
CA PRO A 13 29.15 -17.16 -21.73
C PRO A 13 28.87 -15.70 -21.40
N LYS A 14 29.91 -14.87 -21.21
CA LYS A 14 29.76 -13.42 -20.93
C LYS A 14 29.01 -12.65 -22.03
N THR A 15 28.99 -13.21 -23.24
CA THR A 15 28.27 -12.66 -24.39
C THR A 15 26.83 -13.12 -24.49
N ALA A 16 26.34 -13.92 -23.53
CA ALA A 16 24.98 -14.49 -23.56
C ALA A 16 23.89 -13.41 -23.63
N GLU A 17 22.89 -13.67 -24.49
CA GLU A 17 21.70 -12.84 -24.59
C GLU A 17 20.76 -13.07 -23.40
N GLU A 18 19.89 -12.09 -23.14
CA GLU A 18 18.91 -12.16 -22.04
C GLU A 18 18.03 -13.43 -22.08
N ARG A 19 17.70 -13.91 -23.29
CA ARG A 19 16.92 -15.14 -23.50
C ARG A 19 17.68 -16.40 -23.02
N GLU A 20 18.99 -16.42 -23.24
CA GLU A 20 19.85 -17.53 -22.81
C GLU A 20 20.01 -17.55 -21.29
N ILE A 21 20.20 -16.38 -20.70
CA ILE A 21 20.25 -16.18 -19.24
C ILE A 21 18.95 -16.66 -18.59
N LYS A 22 17.79 -16.25 -19.12
CA LYS A 22 16.46 -16.69 -18.64
C LYS A 22 16.27 -18.21 -18.75
N LYS A 23 16.73 -18.82 -19.84
CA LYS A 23 16.64 -20.25 -20.05
C LYS A 23 17.55 -21.04 -19.08
N ALA A 24 18.77 -20.57 -18.87
CA ALA A 24 19.70 -21.15 -17.93
C ALA A 24 19.18 -21.08 -16.49
N TYR A 25 18.68 -19.92 -16.09
CA TYR A 25 18.04 -19.71 -14.79
C TYR A 25 16.88 -20.68 -14.55
N LYS A 26 15.90 -20.75 -15.47
CA LYS A 26 14.75 -21.67 -15.32
C LYS A 26 15.18 -23.11 -15.12
N ARG A 27 16.17 -23.57 -15.86
CA ARG A 27 16.72 -24.93 -15.76
C ARG A 27 17.35 -25.20 -14.39
N LEU A 28 18.18 -24.27 -13.91
CA LEU A 28 18.87 -24.39 -12.63
C LEU A 28 17.92 -24.21 -11.44
N ALA A 29 16.98 -23.26 -11.53
CA ALA A 29 15.97 -23.01 -10.50
C ALA A 29 15.06 -24.24 -10.31
N MET A 30 14.66 -24.93 -11.39
CA MET A 30 13.91 -26.20 -11.28
C MET A 30 14.74 -27.31 -10.65
N LYS A 31 16.06 -27.35 -10.89
CA LYS A 31 16.96 -28.40 -10.36
C LYS A 31 17.20 -28.23 -8.86
N PHE A 32 17.38 -26.98 -8.40
CA PHE A 32 17.73 -26.65 -7.01
C PHE A 32 16.54 -26.04 -6.23
N HIS A 33 15.31 -26.23 -6.72
CA HIS A 33 14.11 -25.70 -6.05
C HIS A 33 13.97 -26.30 -4.65
N PRO A 34 13.67 -25.48 -3.61
CA PRO A 34 13.55 -25.96 -2.24
C PRO A 34 12.48 -27.03 -2.06
N ASP A 35 11.36 -26.97 -2.81
CA ASP A 35 10.29 -27.97 -2.74
C ASP A 35 10.73 -29.34 -3.27
N ARG A 36 11.73 -29.40 -4.15
CA ARG A 36 12.24 -30.64 -4.71
C ARG A 36 13.44 -31.18 -3.94
N ASN A 37 14.12 -30.34 -3.17
CA ASN A 37 15.31 -30.66 -2.40
C ASN A 37 15.12 -30.28 -0.93
N GLN A 38 14.00 -30.72 -0.34
CA GLN A 38 13.65 -30.38 1.04
C GLN A 38 14.73 -30.88 2.02
N GLY A 39 15.27 -29.94 2.82
CA GLY A 39 16.30 -30.24 3.82
C GLY A 39 17.74 -30.24 3.29
N ASP A 40 17.98 -30.07 1.98
CA ASP A 40 19.33 -29.96 1.42
C ASP A 40 19.84 -28.51 1.46
N LYS A 41 20.69 -28.22 2.44
CA LYS A 41 21.30 -26.90 2.64
C LYS A 41 22.22 -26.47 1.48
N GLU A 42 22.84 -27.43 0.78
CA GLU A 42 23.70 -27.12 -0.37
C GLU A 42 22.84 -26.70 -1.59
N ALA A 43 21.71 -27.36 -1.80
CA ALA A 43 20.75 -26.99 -2.83
C ALA A 43 20.15 -25.61 -2.57
N GLU A 44 19.83 -25.29 -1.31
CA GLU A 44 19.32 -23.97 -0.92
C GLU A 44 20.38 -22.86 -1.14
N ALA A 45 21.64 -23.10 -0.77
CA ALA A 45 22.73 -22.15 -1.01
C ALA A 45 22.91 -21.88 -2.51
N LYS A 46 22.97 -22.94 -3.33
CA LYS A 46 23.06 -22.83 -4.78
C LYS A 46 21.87 -22.12 -5.41
N PHE A 47 20.66 -22.34 -4.89
CA PHE A 47 19.47 -21.65 -5.38
C PHE A 47 19.56 -20.13 -5.13
N LYS A 48 20.07 -19.71 -3.96
CA LYS A 48 20.28 -18.29 -3.63
C LYS A 48 21.33 -17.66 -4.57
N GLU A 49 22.44 -18.35 -4.82
CA GLU A 49 23.48 -17.87 -5.74
C GLU A 49 22.97 -17.75 -7.19
N ILE A 50 22.19 -18.73 -7.65
CA ILE A 50 21.57 -18.73 -8.99
C ILE A 50 20.58 -17.57 -9.12
N LYS A 51 19.79 -17.28 -8.08
CA LYS A 51 18.84 -16.19 -8.06
C LYS A 51 19.56 -14.84 -8.11
N GLU A 52 20.60 -14.66 -7.29
CA GLU A 52 21.42 -13.44 -7.27
C GLU A 52 22.08 -13.18 -8.64
N ALA A 53 22.70 -14.20 -9.24
CA ALA A 53 23.31 -14.10 -10.56
C ALA A 53 22.29 -13.71 -11.65
N TYR A 54 21.09 -14.28 -11.60
CA TYR A 54 20.03 -13.96 -12.55
C TYR A 54 19.54 -12.49 -12.41
N GLU A 55 19.33 -12.01 -11.20
CA GLU A 55 18.88 -10.63 -10.93
C GLU A 55 19.89 -9.59 -11.41
N VAL A 56 21.18 -9.88 -11.27
CA VAL A 56 22.25 -8.97 -11.74
C VAL A 56 22.38 -9.00 -13.27
N LEU A 57 22.34 -10.18 -13.89
CA LEU A 57 22.59 -10.32 -15.32
C LEU A 57 21.38 -10.02 -16.23
N THR A 58 20.17 -9.96 -15.68
CA THR A 58 18.95 -9.60 -16.44
C THR A 58 18.72 -8.10 -16.51
N ASP A 59 19.24 -7.34 -15.57
CA ASP A 59 19.16 -5.89 -15.58
C ASP A 59 20.34 -5.29 -16.35
N ALA A 60 20.07 -4.54 -17.42
CA ALA A 60 21.11 -3.98 -18.29
C ALA A 60 22.09 -3.06 -17.55
N GLN A 61 21.62 -2.32 -16.53
CA GLN A 61 22.48 -1.42 -15.76
C GLN A 61 23.33 -2.18 -14.76
N LYS A 62 22.75 -3.16 -14.06
CA LYS A 62 23.48 -4.02 -13.12
C LYS A 62 24.49 -4.89 -13.84
N ARG A 63 24.14 -5.43 -15.00
CA ARG A 63 25.03 -6.20 -15.84
C ARG A 63 26.23 -5.37 -16.30
N ALA A 64 26.01 -4.15 -16.79
CA ALA A 64 27.09 -3.24 -17.19
C ALA A 64 28.02 -2.90 -16.02
N ALA A 65 27.48 -2.66 -14.83
CA ALA A 65 28.27 -2.43 -13.61
C ALA A 65 29.07 -3.68 -13.20
N TYR A 66 28.46 -4.86 -13.30
CA TYR A 66 29.13 -6.12 -13.04
C TYR A 66 30.25 -6.42 -14.02
N ASP A 67 30.02 -6.16 -15.31
CA ASP A 67 31.04 -6.37 -16.37
C ASP A 67 32.25 -5.44 -16.22
N GLN A 68 32.05 -4.23 -15.63
CA GLN A 68 33.16 -3.27 -15.41
C GLN A 68 33.88 -3.49 -14.08
N TYR A 69 33.19 -3.81 -13.01
CA TYR A 69 33.75 -3.80 -11.65
C TYR A 69 33.67 -5.16 -10.95
N GLY A 70 33.09 -6.18 -11.59
CA GLY A 70 32.89 -7.50 -10.99
C GLY A 70 32.06 -7.47 -9.73
N HIS A 71 32.31 -8.39 -8.81
CA HIS A 71 31.63 -8.42 -7.50
C HIS A 71 31.89 -7.17 -6.63
N ALA A 72 33.00 -6.46 -6.87
CA ALA A 72 33.33 -5.24 -6.12
C ALA A 72 32.29 -4.13 -6.32
N ALA A 73 31.56 -4.12 -7.44
CA ALA A 73 30.45 -3.19 -7.67
C ALA A 73 29.33 -3.33 -6.63
N PHE A 74 29.18 -4.52 -6.06
CA PHE A 74 28.12 -4.87 -5.13
C PHE A 74 28.60 -5.03 -3.67
N GLU A 75 29.92 -5.20 -3.46
CA GLU A 75 30.51 -5.29 -2.12
C GLU A 75 30.80 -3.92 -1.49
N GLN A 76 31.04 -2.88 -2.30
CA GLN A 76 31.40 -1.53 -1.83
C GLN A 76 30.19 -0.72 -1.35
N GLY A 77 28.95 -1.16 -1.61
CA GLY A 77 27.73 -0.59 -1.03
C GLY A 77 27.50 -0.97 0.43
N GLY A 78 28.29 -1.86 1.00
CA GLY A 78 28.19 -2.36 2.38
C GLY A 78 29.13 -1.71 3.40
N MET A 79 30.01 -0.76 3.01
CA MET A 79 31.02 -0.19 3.90
C MET A 79 30.77 1.28 4.21
N GLY A 80 29.76 1.51 5.01
CA GLY A 80 29.45 2.84 5.56
C GLY A 80 28.52 2.75 6.76
N GLY A 81 28.99 2.21 7.89
CA GLY A 81 28.47 2.57 9.20
C GLY A 81 27.44 1.66 9.84
N GLY A 82 27.89 0.87 10.82
CA GLY A 82 27.12 0.57 12.02
C GLY A 82 26.34 -0.74 12.05
N GLY A 83 26.98 -1.74 12.61
CA GLY A 83 26.50 -2.84 13.43
C GLY A 83 25.00 -3.14 13.45
N PHE A 84 24.57 -4.18 12.75
CA PHE A 84 23.36 -4.89 13.14
C PHE A 84 23.76 -6.36 13.39
N GLY A 85 24.20 -6.59 14.63
CA GLY A 85 24.34 -7.92 15.18
C GLY A 85 23.01 -8.46 15.65
N GLY A 86 22.68 -9.68 15.22
CA GLY A 86 21.89 -10.65 15.95
C GLY A 86 20.40 -10.40 16.09
N GLY A 87 19.60 -11.16 15.35
CA GLY A 87 18.17 -11.31 15.62
C GLY A 87 17.46 -11.97 14.45
N GLY A 88 17.12 -13.28 14.61
CA GLY A 88 16.46 -14.09 13.59
C GLY A 88 15.19 -13.48 13.02
N PHE A 89 15.14 -13.43 11.71
CA PHE A 89 13.91 -13.17 10.97
C PHE A 89 13.69 -14.30 9.95
N GLY A 90 12.92 -15.30 10.42
CA GLY A 90 12.22 -16.20 9.51
C GLY A 90 10.97 -15.49 9.00
N GLY A 91 10.89 -15.23 7.72
CA GLY A 91 9.71 -14.65 7.06
C GLY A 91 10.12 -13.94 5.77
N GLY A 92 9.71 -14.50 4.63
CA GLY A 92 10.06 -14.06 3.28
C GLY A 92 9.71 -12.61 2.97
N ALA A 93 10.60 -11.72 3.32
CA ALA A 93 10.59 -10.37 2.80
C ALA A 93 11.43 -10.39 1.50
N ASP A 94 10.80 -9.97 0.42
CA ASP A 94 11.44 -9.88 -0.90
C ASP A 94 12.68 -9.01 -0.82
N PHE A 95 13.83 -9.63 -1.10
CA PHE A 95 15.13 -8.97 -1.20
C PHE A 95 15.13 -7.86 -2.28
N SER A 96 14.14 -7.88 -3.14
CA SER A 96 13.88 -6.90 -4.20
C SER A 96 13.56 -5.51 -3.66
N ASP A 97 12.83 -5.41 -2.55
CA ASP A 97 12.42 -4.13 -1.97
C ASP A 97 13.58 -3.42 -1.24
N ILE A 98 14.45 -4.20 -0.59
CA ILE A 98 15.61 -3.62 0.13
C ILE A 98 16.68 -3.13 -0.86
N PHE A 99 16.84 -3.82 -2.00
CA PHE A 99 17.79 -3.43 -3.03
C PHE A 99 17.31 -2.27 -3.89
N GLY A 100 15.99 -2.12 -4.09
CA GLY A 100 15.39 -1.02 -4.84
C GLY A 100 15.63 0.34 -4.17
N ASP A 101 15.50 0.40 -2.86
CA ASP A 101 15.69 1.64 -2.08
C ASP A 101 17.16 2.06 -1.98
N VAL A 102 18.07 1.11 -1.78
CA VAL A 102 19.50 1.42 -1.65
C VAL A 102 20.15 1.80 -2.99
N PHE A 103 19.74 1.16 -4.09
CA PHE A 103 20.29 1.46 -5.42
C PHE A 103 19.64 2.69 -6.06
N GLY A 104 18.38 2.99 -5.75
CA GLY A 104 17.71 4.23 -6.17
C GLY A 104 18.40 5.48 -5.64
N ASP A 105 18.94 5.43 -4.45
CA ASP A 105 19.64 6.57 -3.80
C ASP A 105 21.10 6.74 -4.30
N ILE A 106 21.80 5.67 -4.67
CA ILE A 106 23.22 5.72 -5.03
C ILE A 106 23.41 6.01 -6.54
N PHE A 107 22.56 5.47 -7.42
CA PHE A 107 22.72 5.61 -8.88
C PHE A 107 21.69 6.54 -9.53
N GLY A 108 20.58 6.79 -8.89
CA GLY A 108 19.63 7.80 -9.33
C GLY A 108 20.07 9.20 -8.90
N GLY A 109 21.14 9.75 -9.44
CA GLY A 109 21.64 11.11 -9.21
C GLY A 109 20.63 12.22 -9.48
N GLY A 110 19.43 12.07 -8.95
CA GLY A 110 18.37 13.05 -8.89
C GLY A 110 18.33 13.65 -7.51
N ARG A 111 18.85 14.90 -7.41
CA ARG A 111 18.59 15.83 -6.31
C ARG A 111 17.24 15.49 -5.69
N GLY A 112 17.22 15.08 -4.42
CA GLY A 112 15.99 14.81 -3.66
C GLY A 112 15.04 16.00 -3.74
N ARG A 113 14.25 16.05 -4.81
CA ARG A 113 13.01 16.82 -4.80
C ARG A 113 12.19 16.16 -3.72
N GLN A 114 12.06 16.83 -2.60
CA GLN A 114 11.08 16.49 -1.58
C GLN A 114 9.76 16.26 -2.33
N ARG A 115 9.38 14.98 -2.49
CA ARG A 115 8.09 14.64 -3.12
C ARG A 115 7.06 15.33 -2.25
N ALA A 116 6.31 16.25 -2.83
CA ALA A 116 5.19 16.87 -2.16
C ALA A 116 4.35 15.75 -1.52
N ALA A 117 4.02 15.91 -0.23
CA ALA A 117 3.37 14.86 0.53
C ALA A 117 2.00 14.57 -0.09
N ARG A 118 1.74 13.29 -0.40
CA ARG A 118 0.42 12.82 -0.81
C ARG A 118 -0.61 13.25 0.24
N GLY A 119 -1.83 13.55 -0.20
CA GLY A 119 -2.93 13.86 0.69
C GLY A 119 -3.22 12.72 1.66
N ALA A 120 -3.79 13.06 2.81
CA ALA A 120 -4.15 12.07 3.82
C ALA A 120 -5.31 11.18 3.34
N ASP A 121 -5.23 9.90 3.71
CA ASP A 121 -6.34 8.98 3.49
C ASP A 121 -7.44 9.26 4.53
N LEU A 122 -8.70 9.23 4.09
CA LEU A 122 -9.87 9.44 4.92
C LEU A 122 -10.56 8.11 5.22
N ARG A 123 -11.19 8.03 6.39
CA ARG A 123 -12.04 6.89 6.78
C ARG A 123 -13.44 7.38 7.11
N TYR A 124 -14.43 6.72 6.54
CA TYR A 124 -15.85 6.96 6.79
C TYR A 124 -16.52 5.66 7.23
N ASN A 125 -17.23 5.68 8.38
CA ASN A 125 -17.99 4.53 8.83
C ASN A 125 -19.43 4.67 8.31
N MET A 126 -19.90 3.64 7.61
CA MET A 126 -21.22 3.59 7.00
C MET A 126 -22.07 2.53 7.66
N ASP A 127 -23.18 2.96 8.25
CA ASP A 127 -24.16 2.05 8.82
C ASP A 127 -25.12 1.55 7.73
N LEU A 128 -25.28 0.23 7.67
CA LEU A 128 -26.22 -0.46 6.80
C LEU A 128 -27.22 -1.26 7.62
N THR A 129 -28.45 -1.41 7.09
CA THR A 129 -29.36 -2.44 7.57
C THR A 129 -28.98 -3.81 7.01
N LEU A 130 -29.51 -4.88 7.59
CA LEU A 130 -29.24 -6.23 7.12
C LEU A 130 -29.69 -6.43 5.66
N GLU A 131 -30.86 -5.90 5.31
CA GLU A 131 -31.43 -5.97 3.95
C GLU A 131 -30.55 -5.24 2.93
N GLU A 132 -30.05 -4.05 3.31
CA GLU A 132 -29.12 -3.28 2.47
C GLU A 132 -27.82 -4.01 2.26
N ALA A 133 -27.29 -4.66 3.31
CA ALA A 133 -26.05 -5.43 3.23
C ALA A 133 -26.20 -6.68 2.34
N VAL A 134 -27.36 -7.35 2.43
CA VAL A 134 -27.63 -8.56 1.63
C VAL A 134 -27.87 -8.23 0.16
N ARG A 135 -28.66 -7.19 -0.13
CA ARG A 135 -29.05 -6.84 -1.51
C ARG A 135 -28.05 -5.93 -2.22
N GLY A 136 -27.20 -5.26 -1.45
CA GLY A 136 -26.38 -4.16 -1.91
C GLY A 136 -27.20 -2.87 -2.07
N VAL A 137 -26.53 -1.74 -1.97
CA VAL A 137 -27.16 -0.43 -2.02
C VAL A 137 -26.20 0.63 -2.57
N THR A 138 -26.75 1.67 -3.17
CA THR A 138 -25.99 2.87 -3.50
C THR A 138 -26.41 3.98 -2.56
N LYS A 139 -25.46 4.51 -1.77
CA LYS A 139 -25.70 5.59 -0.81
C LYS A 139 -24.87 6.83 -1.12
N GLU A 140 -25.45 7.98 -0.89
CA GLU A 140 -24.74 9.24 -0.92
C GLU A 140 -24.20 9.56 0.47
N ILE A 141 -22.90 9.85 0.52
CA ILE A 141 -22.22 10.29 1.74
C ILE A 141 -21.70 11.71 1.57
N ARG A 142 -21.66 12.44 2.67
CA ARG A 142 -21.09 13.78 2.73
C ARG A 142 -19.90 13.76 3.67
N ILE A 143 -18.75 14.11 3.14
CA ILE A 143 -17.50 14.12 3.91
C ILE A 143 -16.86 15.49 3.85
N PRO A 144 -16.43 16.04 4.99
CA PRO A 144 -15.53 17.20 5.00
C PRO A 144 -14.15 16.73 4.54
N THR A 145 -13.59 17.40 3.56
CA THR A 145 -12.27 17.11 3.03
C THR A 145 -11.53 18.37 2.64
N LEU A 146 -10.22 18.29 2.53
CA LEU A 146 -9.40 19.36 1.97
C LEU A 146 -9.34 19.17 0.45
N GLU A 147 -9.90 20.11 -0.30
CA GLU A 147 -9.77 20.16 -1.75
C GLU A 147 -8.71 21.16 -2.18
N GLU A 148 -8.19 20.99 -3.38
CA GLU A 148 -7.29 21.96 -3.98
C GLU A 148 -7.97 23.31 -4.13
N CYS A 149 -7.28 24.37 -3.78
CA CYS A 149 -7.81 25.72 -3.89
C CYS A 149 -7.98 26.09 -5.36
N ASP A 150 -9.19 26.40 -5.76
CA ASP A 150 -9.58 26.77 -7.13
C ASP A 150 -8.99 28.12 -7.61
N VAL A 151 -8.49 28.96 -6.69
CA VAL A 151 -7.89 30.26 -7.00
C VAL A 151 -6.39 30.14 -7.31
N CYS A 152 -5.68 29.32 -6.54
CA CYS A 152 -4.23 29.22 -6.66
C CYS A 152 -3.76 27.85 -7.17
N HIS A 153 -4.67 26.91 -7.41
CA HIS A 153 -4.37 25.57 -7.90
C HIS A 153 -3.21 24.91 -7.16
N GLY A 154 -3.38 24.78 -5.84
CA GLY A 154 -2.42 24.13 -4.95
C GLY A 154 -1.16 24.93 -4.63
N SER A 155 -0.82 25.99 -5.37
CA SER A 155 0.43 26.75 -5.17
C SER A 155 0.50 27.53 -3.86
N GLY A 156 -0.64 27.88 -3.27
CA GLY A 156 -0.74 28.75 -2.10
C GLY A 156 -0.40 30.21 -2.37
N ALA A 157 0.10 30.56 -3.55
CA ALA A 157 0.45 31.91 -3.92
C ALA A 157 -0.74 32.67 -4.53
N LYS A 158 -0.75 33.98 -4.41
CA LYS A 158 -1.75 34.84 -5.04
C LYS A 158 -1.70 34.68 -6.56
N ALA A 159 -2.84 34.75 -7.22
CA ALA A 159 -2.92 34.68 -8.69
C ALA A 159 -1.96 35.69 -9.34
N GLY A 160 -1.14 35.22 -10.28
CA GLY A 160 -0.08 36.01 -10.94
C GLY A 160 1.27 36.02 -10.21
N THR A 161 1.38 35.40 -9.04
CA THR A 161 2.65 35.25 -8.32
C THR A 161 3.03 33.76 -8.21
N GLN A 162 4.32 33.49 -8.05
CA GLN A 162 4.80 32.10 -7.89
C GLN A 162 5.57 31.95 -6.57
N PRO A 163 5.52 30.76 -5.95
CA PRO A 163 6.37 30.45 -4.81
C PRO A 163 7.85 30.57 -5.21
N GLN A 164 8.64 31.22 -4.38
CA GLN A 164 10.08 31.40 -4.60
C GLN A 164 10.84 30.30 -3.87
N THR A 165 11.90 29.79 -4.52
CA THR A 165 12.79 28.82 -3.86
C THR A 165 13.42 29.45 -2.61
N CYS A 166 13.38 28.75 -1.48
CA CYS A 166 13.96 29.22 -0.23
C CYS A 166 15.48 29.39 -0.39
N PRO A 167 16.03 30.60 -0.12
CA PRO A 167 17.47 30.86 -0.28
C PRO A 167 18.33 30.14 0.76
N THR A 168 17.75 29.75 1.89
CA THR A 168 18.48 29.09 3.00
C THR A 168 18.73 27.60 2.74
N CYS A 169 17.74 26.90 2.20
CA CYS A 169 17.83 25.46 1.92
C CYS A 169 17.89 25.13 0.43
N HIS A 170 17.85 26.14 -0.44
CA HIS A 170 17.89 25.98 -1.90
C HIS A 170 16.85 24.97 -2.45
N GLY A 171 15.67 24.95 -1.81
CA GLY A 171 14.56 24.07 -2.22
C GLY A 171 14.53 22.71 -1.52
N SER A 172 15.54 22.35 -0.74
CA SER A 172 15.59 21.04 -0.06
C SER A 172 14.65 20.92 1.14
N GLY A 173 14.12 22.04 1.67
CA GLY A 173 13.27 22.06 2.85
C GLY A 173 14.00 21.75 4.17
N GLN A 174 15.24 21.27 4.10
CA GLN A 174 16.04 20.86 5.25
C GLN A 174 17.38 21.56 5.25
N VAL A 175 17.93 21.77 6.43
CA VAL A 175 19.28 22.28 6.63
C VAL A 175 20.06 21.29 7.48
N GLN A 176 21.34 21.12 7.14
CA GLN A 176 22.23 20.25 7.88
C GLN A 176 23.02 21.09 8.90
N MET A 177 22.78 20.84 10.17
CA MET A 177 23.56 21.43 11.25
C MET A 177 24.62 20.43 11.72
N ARG A 178 25.88 20.86 11.72
CA ARG A 178 26.99 20.08 12.27
C ARG A 178 27.22 20.48 13.72
N GLN A 179 27.06 19.53 14.64
CA GLN A 179 27.46 19.65 16.03
C GLN A 179 28.60 18.67 16.29
N GLY A 180 29.85 19.15 16.23
CA GLY A 180 31.03 18.28 16.33
C GLY A 180 31.10 17.26 15.19
N PHE A 181 31.14 15.98 15.54
CA PHE A 181 31.21 14.87 14.57
C PHE A 181 29.84 14.42 14.05
N PHE A 182 28.74 14.97 14.58
CA PHE A 182 27.39 14.58 14.19
C PHE A 182 26.79 15.62 13.25
N ALA A 183 26.23 15.14 12.14
CA ALA A 183 25.42 15.95 11.23
C ALA A 183 23.93 15.64 11.49
N VAL A 184 23.20 16.64 11.98
CA VAL A 184 21.75 16.53 12.22
C VAL A 184 21.02 17.26 11.11
N GLN A 185 20.08 16.56 10.45
CA GLN A 185 19.16 17.20 9.50
C GLN A 185 17.96 17.77 10.27
N GLN A 186 17.69 19.05 10.04
CA GLN A 186 16.57 19.74 10.65
C GLN A 186 15.73 20.43 9.58
N ALA A 187 14.43 20.55 9.81
CA ALA A 187 13.57 21.35 8.93
C ALA A 187 14.11 22.79 8.83
N CYS A 188 14.17 23.31 7.62
CA CYS A 188 14.69 24.67 7.39
C CYS A 188 13.86 25.69 8.17
N PRO A 189 14.46 26.48 9.06
CA PRO A 189 13.73 27.45 9.91
C PRO A 189 13.06 28.57 9.09
N HIS A 190 13.54 28.84 7.88
CA HIS A 190 13.00 29.93 7.04
C HIS A 190 11.73 29.50 6.27
N CYS A 191 11.69 28.29 5.75
CA CYS A 191 10.54 27.79 4.99
C CYS A 191 9.76 26.71 5.73
N HIS A 192 10.14 26.37 6.96
CA HIS A 192 9.50 25.35 7.81
C HIS A 192 9.31 24.00 7.11
N GLY A 193 10.31 23.57 6.36
CA GLY A 193 10.29 22.30 5.63
C GLY A 193 9.73 22.38 4.20
N ARG A 194 9.10 23.48 3.80
CA ARG A 194 8.43 23.60 2.50
C ARG A 194 9.36 23.69 1.28
N GLY A 195 10.60 24.08 1.48
CA GLY A 195 11.55 24.32 0.39
C GLY A 195 11.28 25.60 -0.41
N THR A 196 10.08 26.18 -0.32
CA THR A 196 9.65 27.39 -1.01
C THR A 196 9.10 28.43 -0.03
N LEU A 197 9.15 29.70 -0.43
CA LEU A 197 8.60 30.85 0.32
C LEU A 197 7.51 31.51 -0.52
N ILE A 198 6.37 31.78 0.09
CA ILE A 198 5.25 32.48 -0.52
C ILE A 198 5.26 33.91 0.04
N LYS A 199 5.62 34.91 -0.79
CA LYS A 199 5.58 36.29 -0.39
C LYS A 199 4.16 36.85 -0.30
N ASP A 200 3.37 36.56 -1.32
CA ASP A 200 1.99 36.99 -1.43
C ASP A 200 1.07 35.77 -1.32
N PRO A 201 0.51 35.48 -0.14
CA PRO A 201 -0.36 34.31 0.01
C PRO A 201 -1.69 34.50 -0.70
N CYS A 202 -2.25 33.40 -1.21
CA CYS A 202 -3.58 33.35 -1.78
C CYS A 202 -4.63 33.78 -0.73
N THR A 203 -5.50 34.69 -1.11
CA THR A 203 -6.51 35.24 -0.20
C THR A 203 -7.57 34.23 0.23
N LYS A 204 -7.79 33.17 -0.55
CA LYS A 204 -8.80 32.13 -0.26
C LYS A 204 -8.26 31.06 0.67
N CYS A 205 -7.06 30.54 0.42
CA CYS A 205 -6.47 29.46 1.19
C CYS A 205 -5.37 29.93 2.17
N HIS A 206 -5.11 31.24 2.24
CA HIS A 206 -4.10 31.84 3.14
C HIS A 206 -2.70 31.21 3.07
N GLY A 207 -2.30 30.76 1.87
CA GLY A 207 -1.01 30.15 1.65
C GLY A 207 -0.96 28.63 1.78
N HIS A 208 -2.07 27.98 2.18
CA HIS A 208 -2.11 26.52 2.37
C HIS A 208 -2.27 25.73 1.06
N GLY A 209 -2.75 26.37 -0.01
CA GLY A 209 -3.00 25.70 -1.29
C GLY A 209 -4.26 24.82 -1.30
N ARG A 210 -4.88 24.59 -0.14
CA ARG A 210 -6.06 23.73 0.05
C ARG A 210 -7.14 24.47 0.81
N VAL A 211 -8.40 24.10 0.59
CA VAL A 211 -9.56 24.67 1.28
C VAL A 211 -10.46 23.55 1.77
N GLU A 212 -11.06 23.75 2.94
CA GLU A 212 -12.07 22.82 3.45
C GLU A 212 -13.33 22.90 2.61
N LYS A 213 -13.84 21.76 2.19
CA LYS A 213 -15.07 21.64 1.45
C LYS A 213 -15.79 20.34 1.78
N THR A 214 -17.11 20.38 1.84
CA THR A 214 -17.91 19.17 1.99
C THR A 214 -18.19 18.60 0.60
N LYS A 215 -17.68 17.38 0.36
CA LYS A 215 -17.88 16.63 -0.88
C LYS A 215 -19.00 15.62 -0.70
N THR A 216 -19.91 15.55 -1.68
CA THR A 216 -20.93 14.50 -1.73
C THR A 216 -20.49 13.45 -2.73
N LEU A 217 -20.41 12.20 -2.27
CA LEU A 217 -19.97 11.05 -3.07
C LEU A 217 -21.05 9.98 -3.07
N SER A 218 -21.30 9.40 -4.22
CA SER A 218 -22.17 8.24 -4.39
C SER A 218 -21.33 6.96 -4.28
N VAL A 219 -21.61 6.16 -3.25
CA VAL A 219 -20.87 4.92 -2.96
C VAL A 219 -21.76 3.73 -3.27
N LYS A 220 -21.32 2.90 -4.21
CA LYS A 220 -21.99 1.64 -4.54
C LYS A 220 -21.43 0.52 -3.68
N ILE A 221 -22.29 -0.05 -2.85
CA ILE A 221 -21.98 -1.17 -1.96
C ILE A 221 -22.46 -2.45 -2.63
N PRO A 222 -21.60 -3.45 -2.87
CA PRO A 222 -22.02 -4.73 -3.43
C PRO A 222 -22.90 -5.51 -2.46
N ALA A 223 -23.65 -6.47 -2.99
CA ALA A 223 -24.43 -7.40 -2.19
C ALA A 223 -23.50 -8.38 -1.41
N GLY A 224 -23.93 -8.75 -0.20
CA GLY A 224 -23.23 -9.73 0.62
C GLY A 224 -22.14 -9.17 1.54
N VAL A 225 -22.01 -7.84 1.64
CA VAL A 225 -21.02 -7.20 2.54
C VAL A 225 -21.27 -7.54 4.00
N ASP A 226 -20.20 -7.56 4.78
CA ASP A 226 -20.24 -7.81 6.23
C ASP A 226 -19.65 -6.63 7.03
N THR A 227 -19.89 -6.68 8.35
CA THR A 227 -19.30 -5.69 9.25
C THR A 227 -17.78 -5.79 9.22
N GLY A 228 -17.11 -4.66 9.01
CA GLY A 228 -15.67 -4.58 8.90
C GLY A 228 -15.14 -4.53 7.46
N ASP A 229 -15.97 -4.85 6.47
CA ASP A 229 -15.60 -4.71 5.07
C ASP A 229 -15.27 -3.26 4.72
N ARG A 230 -14.29 -3.08 3.82
CA ARG A 230 -13.79 -1.77 3.43
C ARG A 230 -13.86 -1.59 1.93
N ILE A 231 -14.47 -0.50 1.50
CA ILE A 231 -14.53 -0.08 0.10
C ILE A 231 -13.57 1.09 -0.07
N ARG A 232 -12.58 0.95 -0.96
CA ARG A 232 -11.63 2.01 -1.27
C ARG A 232 -12.12 2.82 -2.46
N LEU A 233 -12.23 4.12 -2.28
CA LEU A 233 -12.46 5.09 -3.34
C LEU A 233 -11.15 5.83 -3.59
N ALA A 234 -10.47 5.49 -4.67
CA ALA A 234 -9.16 6.03 -5.01
C ALA A 234 -9.24 7.53 -5.34
N GLY A 235 -8.35 8.32 -4.73
CA GLY A 235 -8.27 9.76 -4.97
C GLY A 235 -9.37 10.60 -4.32
N GLU A 236 -10.23 10.00 -3.49
CA GLU A 236 -11.33 10.68 -2.79
C GLU A 236 -10.99 11.09 -1.34
N GLY A 237 -9.71 10.97 -0.96
CA GLY A 237 -9.17 11.48 0.30
C GLY A 237 -8.90 12.99 0.25
N GLU A 238 -8.03 13.49 1.14
CA GLU A 238 -7.61 14.88 1.13
C GLU A 238 -6.70 15.18 -0.07
N ALA A 239 -6.78 16.38 -0.59
CA ALA A 239 -5.84 16.86 -1.61
C ALA A 239 -4.40 16.89 -1.06
N GLY A 240 -3.44 16.48 -1.88
CA GLY A 240 -2.04 16.59 -1.54
C GLY A 240 -1.55 18.03 -1.47
N GLU A 241 -0.41 18.24 -0.85
CA GLU A 241 0.21 19.58 -0.79
C GLU A 241 0.92 19.90 -2.10
N HIS A 242 0.85 21.14 -2.53
CA HIS A 242 1.59 21.66 -3.70
C HIS A 242 1.43 20.85 -4.99
N GLY A 243 0.20 20.38 -5.27
CA GLY A 243 -0.10 19.59 -6.47
C GLY A 243 0.29 18.11 -6.37
N ALA A 244 0.58 17.62 -5.16
CA ALA A 244 0.74 16.18 -4.93
C ALA A 244 -0.60 15.45 -5.11
N PRO A 245 -0.58 14.15 -5.42
CA PRO A 245 -1.80 13.36 -5.58
C PRO A 245 -2.61 13.33 -4.28
N ALA A 246 -3.93 13.27 -4.43
CA ALA A 246 -4.85 13.11 -3.30
C ALA A 246 -4.68 11.75 -2.62
N GLY A 247 -5.12 11.67 -1.36
CA GLY A 247 -5.30 10.42 -0.64
C GLY A 247 -6.48 9.60 -1.14
N ASP A 248 -6.77 8.51 -0.47
CA ASP A 248 -7.93 7.65 -0.75
C ASP A 248 -8.97 7.76 0.36
N LEU A 249 -10.22 7.48 0.03
CA LEU A 249 -11.28 7.34 1.02
C LEU A 249 -11.59 5.86 1.25
N TYR A 250 -11.54 5.44 2.50
CA TYR A 250 -11.93 4.10 2.93
C TYR A 250 -13.29 4.17 3.62
N VAL A 251 -14.31 3.61 2.98
CA VAL A 251 -15.64 3.44 3.55
C VAL A 251 -15.68 2.09 4.26
N GLN A 252 -15.79 2.11 5.58
CA GLN A 252 -15.92 0.91 6.41
C GLN A 252 -17.38 0.65 6.69
N VAL A 253 -17.83 -0.55 6.32
CA VAL A 253 -19.24 -0.98 6.52
C VAL A 253 -19.43 -1.45 7.96
N GLN A 254 -20.55 -1.06 8.56
CA GLN A 254 -21.04 -1.57 9.82
C GLN A 254 -22.50 -1.96 9.66
N VAL A 255 -22.81 -3.25 9.72
CA VAL A 255 -24.17 -3.76 9.64
C VAL A 255 -24.82 -3.65 11.02
N LYS A 256 -25.97 -2.98 11.08
CA LYS A 256 -26.76 -2.84 12.31
C LYS A 256 -27.38 -4.17 12.68
N GLN A 257 -27.52 -4.41 14.00
CA GLN A 257 -28.27 -5.55 14.48
C GLN A 257 -29.70 -5.49 13.98
N HIS A 258 -30.19 -6.63 13.49
CA HIS A 258 -31.59 -6.74 13.07
C HIS A 258 -32.48 -7.19 14.23
N ALA A 259 -33.75 -6.74 14.23
CA ALA A 259 -34.67 -7.01 15.34
C ALA A 259 -35.06 -8.48 15.47
N ILE A 260 -35.03 -9.24 14.40
CA ILE A 260 -35.52 -10.64 14.32
C ILE A 260 -34.39 -11.60 13.96
N PHE A 261 -33.49 -11.18 13.07
CA PHE A 261 -32.46 -12.06 12.52
C PHE A 261 -31.11 -11.82 13.18
N GLU A 262 -30.45 -12.90 13.50
CA GLU A 262 -29.02 -12.94 13.85
C GLU A 262 -28.25 -13.51 12.66
N ARG A 263 -27.21 -12.80 12.21
CA ARG A 263 -26.40 -13.21 11.08
C ARG A 263 -25.10 -13.86 11.55
N GLU A 264 -24.83 -15.04 11.05
CA GLU A 264 -23.57 -15.77 11.26
C GLU A 264 -22.99 -16.16 9.89
N GLY A 265 -22.04 -15.39 9.41
CA GLY A 265 -21.49 -15.54 8.07
C GLY A 265 -22.56 -15.40 6.97
N ASN A 266 -22.86 -16.50 6.25
CA ASN A 266 -23.89 -16.52 5.20
C ASN A 266 -25.25 -17.00 5.67
N ASN A 267 -25.40 -17.36 6.95
CA ASN A 267 -26.65 -17.89 7.50
C ASN A 267 -27.35 -16.83 8.33
N LEU A 268 -28.67 -16.88 8.32
CA LEU A 268 -29.56 -16.09 9.15
C LEU A 268 -30.30 -17.00 10.11
N TYR A 269 -30.28 -16.65 11.37
CA TYR A 269 -31.00 -17.34 12.44
C TYR A 269 -32.12 -16.45 12.96
N CYS A 270 -33.26 -17.04 13.26
CA CYS A 270 -34.35 -16.37 13.96
C CYS A 270 -35.03 -17.37 14.92
N GLU A 271 -35.51 -16.85 16.03
CA GLU A 271 -36.29 -17.61 16.98
C GLU A 271 -37.78 -17.33 16.76
N VAL A 272 -38.54 -18.41 16.54
CA VAL A 272 -39.98 -18.30 16.35
C VAL A 272 -40.67 -19.15 17.41
N PRO A 273 -41.48 -18.54 18.32
CA PRO A 273 -42.16 -19.29 19.37
C PRO A 273 -43.29 -20.14 18.77
N ILE A 274 -43.31 -21.43 19.12
CA ILE A 274 -44.39 -22.35 18.81
C ILE A 274 -45.15 -22.75 20.07
N ASN A 275 -46.41 -23.09 19.96
CA ASN A 275 -47.18 -23.60 21.10
C ASN A 275 -46.98 -25.11 21.26
N PHE A 276 -47.21 -25.62 22.45
CA PHE A 276 -47.02 -27.03 22.78
C PHE A 276 -47.83 -27.99 21.92
N ALA A 277 -49.10 -27.60 21.57
CA ALA A 277 -49.94 -28.43 20.75
C ALA A 277 -49.36 -28.59 19.31
N MET A 278 -48.79 -27.51 18.78
CA MET A 278 -48.13 -27.56 17.47
C MET A 278 -46.83 -28.38 17.48
N ALA A 279 -46.04 -28.32 18.55
CA ALA A 279 -44.88 -29.18 18.71
C ALA A 279 -45.25 -30.69 18.79
N ALA A 280 -46.34 -31.02 19.51
CA ALA A 280 -46.79 -32.40 19.69
C ALA A 280 -47.48 -32.99 18.48
N LEU A 281 -48.36 -32.24 17.83
CA LEU A 281 -49.24 -32.71 16.74
C LEU A 281 -48.68 -32.41 15.35
N GLY A 282 -47.68 -31.53 15.26
CA GLY A 282 -47.25 -30.94 14.02
C GLY A 282 -48.20 -29.84 13.54
N GLY A 283 -47.78 -29.14 12.50
CA GLY A 283 -48.55 -28.04 11.94
C GLY A 283 -47.78 -27.26 10.90
N GLU A 284 -48.36 -26.12 10.51
CA GLU A 284 -47.68 -25.13 9.66
C GLU A 284 -47.56 -23.83 10.42
N ILE A 285 -46.39 -23.21 10.35
CA ILE A 285 -46.11 -21.91 10.93
C ILE A 285 -45.58 -20.97 9.86
N GLU A 286 -46.01 -19.74 9.93
CA GLU A 286 -45.48 -18.68 9.08
C GLU A 286 -44.23 -18.11 9.72
N VAL A 287 -43.07 -18.24 9.05
CA VAL A 287 -41.81 -17.72 9.52
C VAL A 287 -41.35 -16.50 8.68
N PRO A 288 -40.76 -15.49 9.30
CA PRO A 288 -40.25 -14.33 8.59
C PRO A 288 -38.99 -14.71 7.78
N THR A 289 -38.85 -14.08 6.61
CA THR A 289 -37.63 -14.08 5.80
C THR A 289 -37.31 -12.66 5.36
N LEU A 290 -36.14 -12.42 4.76
CA LEU A 290 -35.79 -11.09 4.22
C LEU A 290 -36.68 -10.68 3.04
N ASP A 291 -37.30 -11.63 2.36
CA ASP A 291 -38.18 -11.39 1.19
C ASP A 291 -39.67 -11.53 1.51
N GLY A 292 -40.03 -11.58 2.79
CA GLY A 292 -41.38 -11.72 3.25
C GLY A 292 -41.56 -12.86 4.23
N ARG A 293 -42.64 -13.64 4.08
CA ARG A 293 -42.97 -14.75 4.98
C ARG A 293 -43.15 -16.04 4.20
N VAL A 294 -42.74 -17.13 4.81
CA VAL A 294 -42.81 -18.48 4.23
C VAL A 294 -43.44 -19.43 5.24
N ASN A 295 -44.31 -20.33 4.74
CA ASN A 295 -44.88 -21.39 5.58
C ASN A 295 -43.88 -22.54 5.76
N LEU A 296 -43.53 -22.82 7.00
CA LEU A 296 -42.69 -23.92 7.40
C LEU A 296 -43.56 -25.01 8.04
N LYS A 297 -43.43 -26.25 7.55
CA LYS A 297 -44.12 -27.40 8.13
C LYS A 297 -43.32 -27.95 9.29
N ILE A 298 -43.92 -28.05 10.44
CA ILE A 298 -43.38 -28.64 11.64
C ILE A 298 -43.88 -30.06 11.73
N PRO A 299 -43.01 -31.07 11.79
CA PRO A 299 -43.42 -32.47 11.99
C PRO A 299 -43.95 -32.65 13.41
N GLY A 300 -44.82 -33.63 13.61
CA GLY A 300 -45.23 -33.97 14.98
C GLY A 300 -44.07 -34.56 15.78
N GLU A 301 -44.14 -34.43 17.09
CA GLU A 301 -43.12 -34.90 18.05
C GLU A 301 -41.75 -34.18 17.91
N THR A 302 -41.80 -32.88 17.58
CA THR A 302 -40.63 -31.99 17.49
C THR A 302 -40.17 -31.55 18.87
#